data_52d0432650505e78091573876d00b9eb
#
_entry.id   52d0432650505e78091573876d00b9eb
#
_cell.length_a   1.000
_cell.length_b   1.000
_cell.length_c   1.000
_cell.angle_alpha   90.00
_cell.angle_beta   90.00
_cell.angle_gamma   90.00
#
_symmetry.space_group_name_H-M   'P 1'
#
loop_
_entity.id
_entity.type
_entity.pdbx_description
1 polymer ?
#
loop_
_entity_poly.entity_id
_entity_poly.type
_entity_poly.pdbx_seq_one_letter_code
_entity_poly.pdbx_strand_id
1 'polypeptide(L)' 'MNNPIHCVKNTRKTFNRFRGEVITEVQVQFDKEDPAWIPYTTLLAIEENYNIK' A
#
# COMPACT_ATOMS: atom_id res chain seq x y z
N MET A 1 -10.06 -12.16 -10.22
CA MET A 1 -9.59 -10.80 -10.58
C MET A 1 -8.12 -10.67 -10.31
N ASN A 2 -7.45 -9.90 -11.15
CA ASN A 2 -6.03 -9.66 -10.97
C ASN A 2 -5.80 -8.54 -9.95
N ASN A 3 -4.80 -8.75 -9.11
CA ASN A 3 -4.38 -7.71 -8.18
C ASN A 3 -3.86 -6.51 -8.98
N PRO A 4 -4.37 -5.29 -8.74
CA PRO A 4 -3.92 -4.10 -9.47
C PRO A 4 -2.50 -3.68 -9.12
N ILE A 5 -1.93 -4.21 -8.04
CA ILE A 5 -0.58 -3.86 -7.62
C ILE A 5 0.42 -4.80 -8.28
N HIS A 6 1.33 -4.22 -9.08
CA HIS A 6 2.39 -4.98 -9.74
C HIS A 6 3.53 -5.32 -8.78
N CYS A 7 3.98 -4.34 -8.04
CA CYS A 7 5.10 -4.54 -7.13
C CYS A 7 5.17 -3.43 -6.09
N VAL A 8 5.86 -3.72 -5.01
CA VAL A 8 6.19 -2.73 -3.99
C VAL A 8 7.60 -2.24 -4.27
N LYS A 9 7.75 -0.92 -4.46
CA LYS A 9 9.04 -0.34 -4.83
C LYS A 9 9.87 0.10 -3.63
N ASN A 10 9.23 0.81 -2.70
CA ASN A 10 9.92 1.39 -1.54
C ASN A 10 9.02 1.36 -0.32
N THR A 11 9.64 1.55 0.82
CA THR A 11 8.91 1.71 2.09
C THR A 11 9.45 2.93 2.80
N ARG A 12 8.60 3.56 3.62
CA ARG A 12 9.00 4.68 4.45
C ARG A 12 8.11 4.73 5.69
N LYS A 13 8.60 5.45 6.70
CA LYS A 13 7.80 5.70 7.90
C LYS A 13 7.42 7.16 7.93
N THR A 14 6.18 7.44 8.32
CA THR A 14 5.67 8.78 8.34
C THR A 14 4.84 8.98 9.60
N PHE A 15 4.85 10.20 10.15
CA PHE A 15 4.09 10.48 11.36
C PHE A 15 2.67 10.95 10.99
N ASN A 16 1.69 10.25 11.54
CA ASN A 16 0.29 10.63 11.35
C ASN A 16 -0.13 11.54 12.52
N ARG A 17 -0.32 12.83 12.22
CA ARG A 17 -0.67 13.82 13.24
C ARG A 17 -2.04 13.58 13.85
N PHE A 18 -2.95 13.07 13.06
CA PHE A 18 -4.33 12.85 13.54
C PHE A 18 -4.40 11.71 14.55
N ARG A 19 -3.56 10.73 14.38
CA ARG A 19 -3.52 9.57 15.26
C ARG A 19 -2.40 9.62 16.28
N GLY A 20 -1.46 10.55 16.09
CA GLY A 20 -0.32 10.67 16.98
C GLY A 20 0.60 9.47 16.97
N GLU A 21 0.76 8.84 15.80
CA GLU A 21 1.57 7.64 15.70
C GLU A 21 2.34 7.59 14.39
N VAL A 22 3.41 6.81 14.40
CA VAL A 22 4.19 6.56 13.20
C VAL A 22 3.53 5.41 12.43
N ILE A 23 3.31 5.64 11.14
CA ILE A 23 2.76 4.60 10.26
C ILE A 23 3.78 4.25 9.19
N THR A 24 3.71 3.01 8.72
CA THR A 24 4.54 2.55 7.62
C THR A 24 3.75 2.72 6.32
N GLU A 25 4.38 3.36 5.34
CA GLU A 25 3.80 3.50 4.01
C GLU A 25 4.67 2.75 3.01
N VAL A 26 4.04 2.26 1.97
CA VAL A 26 4.72 1.55 0.90
C VAL A 26 4.42 2.23 -0.43
N GLN A 27 5.43 2.32 -1.28
CA GLN A 27 5.26 2.83 -2.63
C GLN A 27 4.97 1.65 -3.54
N VAL A 28 3.80 1.65 -4.13
CA VAL A 28 3.36 0.55 -4.98
C VAL A 28 3.18 1.02 -6.41
N GLN A 29 3.48 0.13 -7.34
CA GLN A 29 3.24 0.36 -8.75
C GLN A 29 1.89 -0.23 -9.12
N PHE A 30 0.94 0.62 -9.43
CA PHE A 30 -0.34 0.18 -9.95
C PHE A 30 -0.26 -0.02 -11.47
N ASP A 31 -1.20 -0.78 -11.98
CA ASP A 31 -1.29 -1.05 -13.40
C ASP A 31 -1.61 0.26 -14.15
N LYS A 32 -0.76 0.65 -15.09
CA LYS A 32 -0.95 1.83 -15.94
C LYS A 32 -1.01 3.17 -15.21
N GLU A 33 -0.59 3.22 -13.96
CA GLU A 33 -0.59 4.46 -13.19
C GLU A 33 0.79 4.72 -12.59
N ASP A 34 1.00 5.97 -12.19
CA ASP A 34 2.23 6.33 -11.51
C ASP A 34 2.29 5.66 -10.13
N PRO A 35 3.51 5.38 -9.63
CA PRO A 35 3.64 4.82 -8.29
C PRO A 35 2.98 5.71 -7.25
N ALA A 36 2.33 5.10 -6.27
CA ALA A 36 1.65 5.82 -5.21
C ALA A 36 2.05 5.28 -3.85
N TRP A 37 2.07 6.19 -2.87
CA TRP A 37 2.33 5.82 -1.48
C TRP A 37 1.00 5.49 -0.80
N ILE A 38 0.92 4.31 -0.21
CA ILE A 38 -0.27 3.89 0.54
C ILE A 38 0.16 3.34 1.90
N PRO A 39 -0.71 3.42 2.92
CA PRO A 39 -0.40 2.79 4.20
C PRO A 39 -0.19 1.28 4.02
N TYR A 40 0.72 0.73 4.81
CA TYR A 40 0.98 -0.71 4.74
C TYR A 40 -0.29 -1.53 5.01
N THR A 41 -1.14 -1.06 5.93
CA THR A 41 -2.40 -1.73 6.23
C THR A 41 -3.33 -1.77 5.02
N THR A 42 -3.29 -0.72 4.18
CA THR A 42 -4.06 -0.70 2.94
C THR A 42 -3.53 -1.75 1.97
N LEU A 43 -2.22 -1.89 1.87
CA LEU A 43 -1.62 -2.92 1.03
C LEU A 43 -2.08 -4.31 1.46
N LEU A 44 -2.06 -4.58 2.76
CA LEU A 44 -2.51 -5.87 3.28
C LEU A 44 -3.97 -6.13 2.96
N ALA A 45 -4.82 -5.11 3.09
CA ALA A 45 -6.24 -5.22 2.78
C ALA A 45 -6.46 -5.54 1.30
N ILE A 46 -5.73 -4.88 0.42
CA ILE A 46 -5.84 -5.13 -1.01
C ILE A 46 -5.40 -6.56 -1.33
N GLU A 47 -4.26 -6.99 -0.80
CA GLU A 47 -3.78 -8.33 -1.04
C GLU A 47 -4.76 -9.38 -0.54
N GLU A 48 -5.33 -9.16 0.63
CA GLU A 48 -6.32 -10.08 1.20
C GLU A 48 -7.52 -10.20 0.29
N ASN A 49 -8.04 -9.07 -0.23
CA ASN A 49 -9.19 -9.08 -1.11
C ASN A 49 -8.93 -9.86 -2.41
N TYR A 50 -7.72 -9.79 -2.93
CA TYR A 50 -7.39 -10.46 -4.19
C TYR A 50 -6.85 -11.87 -4.01
N ASN A 51 -6.56 -12.27 -2.78
CA ASN A 51 -6.06 -13.60 -2.48
C ASN A 51 -7.13 -14.53 -1.90
N ILE A 52 -8.30 -14.01 -1.60
CA ILE A 52 -9.42 -14.80 -1.10
C ILE A 52 -9.93 -15.69 -2.22
N LYS A 53 -10.14 -16.92 -1.89
CA LYS A 53 -10.66 -17.93 -2.82
C LYS A 53 -12.09 -18.26 -2.54
#